data_8c71eb7efa12b1fea01f0f91bfcbe367
#
_entry.id   8c71eb7efa12b1fea01f0f91bfcbe367
#
_cell.length_a   1.000
_cell.length_b   1.000
_cell.length_c   1.000
_cell.angle_alpha   90.00
_cell.angle_beta   90.00
_cell.angle_gamma   90.00
#
_symmetry.space_group_name_H-M   'P 1'
#
loop_
_entity.id
_entity.type
_entity.pdbx_description
1 polymer ?
#
loop_
_entity_poly.entity_id
_entity_poly.type
_entity_poly.pdbx_seq_one_letter_code
_entity_poly.pdbx_strand_id
1 'polypeptide(L)'
;PVGFDDPRTGRRPYAVVQLRQDDVDGMIFNIVGFQTNLKFGEQKRVFSMIPGLENAEFVKYGVMHRNTYINSTKLLDNTYNLKSNNNIYFAGQITGVEGYVESISSGMLASLNACQKYKNKEKIILPETTIIGALAKYISTENDKFQPMNANFGIVPTLDEKIKDKKIKYGKLADRALVDLKEQYFTKKEKN
;
A
#
# COMPACT_ATOMS: atom_id res chain seq x y z
N PRO A 1 -17.80 8.97 -10.92
CA PRO A 1 -17.95 9.16 -9.47
C PRO A 1 -19.24 8.51 -8.96
N VAL A 2 -19.10 7.49 -8.12
CA VAL A 2 -20.25 6.75 -7.57
C VAL A 2 -20.79 7.50 -6.36
N GLY A 3 -22.14 7.64 -6.28
CA GLY A 3 -22.78 8.27 -5.12
C GLY A 3 -22.79 9.82 -5.14
N PHE A 4 -22.41 10.42 -6.28
CA PHE A 4 -22.51 11.87 -6.46
C PHE A 4 -23.47 12.20 -7.61
N ASP A 5 -24.42 13.07 -7.35
CA ASP A 5 -25.29 13.65 -8.37
C ASP A 5 -25.04 15.16 -8.44
N ASP A 6 -25.00 15.71 -9.65
CA ASP A 6 -24.90 17.16 -9.85
C ASP A 6 -26.24 17.81 -9.43
N PRO A 7 -26.25 18.64 -8.38
CA PRO A 7 -27.50 19.23 -7.87
C PRO A 7 -28.22 20.12 -8.89
N ARG A 8 -27.51 20.58 -9.93
CA ARG A 8 -28.10 21.44 -10.98
C ARG A 8 -28.84 20.61 -12.02
N THR A 9 -28.41 19.41 -12.29
CA THR A 9 -28.94 18.56 -13.39
C THR A 9 -29.66 17.32 -12.89
N GLY A 10 -29.50 16.95 -11.62
CA GLY A 10 -29.95 15.68 -11.04
C GLY A 10 -29.34 14.45 -11.68
N ARG A 11 -28.24 14.60 -12.42
CA ARG A 11 -27.56 13.52 -13.12
C ARG A 11 -26.17 13.31 -12.55
N ARG A 12 -25.67 12.10 -12.70
CA ARG A 12 -24.30 11.74 -12.34
C ARG A 12 -23.31 12.60 -13.15
N PRO A 13 -22.36 13.30 -12.51
CA PRO A 13 -21.38 14.10 -13.23
C PRO A 13 -20.37 13.21 -13.96
N TYR A 14 -19.81 13.74 -15.04
CA TYR A 14 -18.74 13.06 -15.80
C TYR A 14 -17.49 12.87 -14.95
N ALA A 15 -17.08 13.91 -14.23
CA ALA A 15 -15.94 13.92 -13.33
C ALA A 15 -16.25 14.76 -12.09
N VAL A 16 -15.55 14.47 -10.99
CA VAL A 16 -15.60 15.24 -9.74
C VAL A 16 -14.18 15.60 -9.36
N VAL A 17 -13.95 16.89 -9.10
CA VAL A 17 -12.71 17.38 -8.51
C VAL A 17 -12.94 17.60 -7.02
N GLN A 18 -12.15 16.94 -6.20
CA GLN A 18 -12.20 17.11 -4.76
C GLN A 18 -11.24 18.23 -4.33
N LEU A 19 -11.79 19.22 -3.64
CA LEU A 19 -11.01 20.23 -2.93
C LEU A 19 -10.98 19.86 -1.45
N ARG A 20 -9.79 19.72 -0.89
CA ARG A 20 -9.59 19.49 0.53
C ARG A 20 -9.03 20.76 1.17
N GLN A 21 -9.68 21.26 2.19
CA GLN A 21 -9.19 22.40 2.96
C GLN A 21 -7.85 22.06 3.62
N ASP A 22 -6.88 22.93 3.47
CA ASP A 22 -5.48 22.70 3.91
C ASP A 22 -5.03 23.70 4.99
N ASP A 23 -5.91 24.65 5.35
CA ASP A 23 -5.71 25.65 6.42
C ASP A 23 -6.93 25.76 7.33
N VAL A 24 -6.75 26.37 8.51
CA VAL A 24 -7.84 26.52 9.49
C VAL A 24 -8.88 27.55 9.05
N ASP A 25 -8.44 28.58 8.32
CA ASP A 25 -9.29 29.71 7.92
C ASP A 25 -10.12 29.43 6.65
N GLY A 26 -9.89 28.30 5.99
CA GLY A 26 -10.61 27.90 4.78
C GLY A 26 -10.26 28.72 3.54
N MET A 27 -9.06 29.29 3.51
CA MET A 27 -8.57 30.11 2.39
C MET A 27 -7.74 29.30 1.40
N ILE A 28 -7.15 28.18 1.85
CA ILE A 28 -6.27 27.33 1.05
C ILE A 28 -6.88 25.95 0.89
N PHE A 29 -6.94 25.49 -0.37
CA PHE A 29 -7.46 24.17 -0.72
C PHE A 29 -6.47 23.39 -1.54
N ASN A 30 -6.32 22.12 -1.23
CA ASN A 30 -5.58 21.16 -2.05
C ASN A 30 -6.51 20.53 -3.09
N ILE A 31 -6.10 20.56 -4.35
CA ILE A 31 -6.78 19.84 -5.42
C ILE A 31 -6.31 18.39 -5.35
N VAL A 32 -7.13 17.49 -4.82
CA VAL A 32 -6.73 16.12 -4.51
C VAL A 32 -6.44 15.32 -5.79
N GLY A 33 -5.26 14.68 -5.82
CA GLY A 33 -4.87 13.83 -6.94
C GLY A 33 -4.27 14.54 -8.15
N PHE A 34 -3.98 15.84 -8.04
CA PHE A 34 -3.43 16.64 -9.14
C PHE A 34 -1.89 16.70 -9.17
N GLN A 35 -1.23 15.60 -8.81
CA GLN A 35 0.19 15.44 -9.12
C GLN A 35 0.37 15.27 -10.63
N THR A 36 1.33 16.00 -11.22
CA THR A 36 1.50 16.01 -12.67
C THR A 36 2.93 16.36 -13.08
N ASN A 37 3.30 15.95 -14.29
CA ASN A 37 4.54 16.34 -14.97
C ASN A 37 4.38 17.60 -15.81
N LEU A 38 3.21 18.24 -15.83
CA LEU A 38 3.02 19.51 -16.54
C LEU A 38 3.92 20.60 -15.93
N LYS A 39 4.49 21.44 -16.79
CA LYS A 39 5.20 22.65 -16.35
C LYS A 39 4.27 23.58 -15.58
N PHE A 40 4.78 24.36 -14.65
CA PHE A 40 3.97 25.19 -13.74
C PHE A 40 3.02 26.14 -14.50
N GLY A 41 3.50 26.80 -15.56
CA GLY A 41 2.63 27.66 -16.39
C GLY A 41 1.50 26.91 -17.06
N GLU A 42 1.75 25.68 -17.52
CA GLU A 42 0.72 24.83 -18.11
C GLU A 42 -0.27 24.31 -17.06
N GLN A 43 0.19 24.03 -15.82
CA GLN A 43 -0.72 23.66 -14.75
C GLN A 43 -1.73 24.76 -14.47
N LYS A 44 -1.27 26.03 -14.36
CA LYS A 44 -2.18 27.18 -14.19
C LYS A 44 -3.19 27.24 -15.33
N ARG A 45 -2.74 27.18 -16.58
CA ARG A 45 -3.60 27.26 -17.76
C ARG A 45 -4.64 26.14 -17.79
N VAL A 46 -4.21 24.89 -17.57
CA VAL A 46 -5.08 23.71 -17.67
C VAL A 46 -6.06 23.64 -16.49
N PHE A 47 -5.59 23.90 -15.27
CA PHE A 47 -6.46 23.78 -14.09
C PHE A 47 -7.46 24.92 -13.99
N SER A 48 -7.15 26.11 -14.53
CA SER A 48 -8.14 27.19 -14.64
C SER A 48 -9.24 26.91 -15.68
N MET A 49 -9.14 25.83 -16.47
CA MET A 49 -10.24 25.37 -17.33
C MET A 49 -11.30 24.57 -16.57
N ILE A 50 -11.01 24.17 -15.33
CA ILE A 50 -11.96 23.43 -14.51
C ILE A 50 -13.03 24.38 -13.97
N PRO A 51 -14.34 24.08 -14.18
CA PRO A 51 -15.43 24.92 -13.66
C PRO A 51 -15.30 25.16 -12.15
N GLY A 52 -15.27 26.44 -11.76
CA GLY A 52 -15.08 26.90 -10.38
C GLY A 52 -13.61 27.21 -10.02
N LEU A 53 -12.64 26.94 -10.90
CA LEU A 53 -11.23 27.27 -10.71
C LEU A 53 -10.71 28.32 -11.70
N GLU A 54 -11.58 28.96 -12.45
CA GLU A 54 -11.22 29.93 -13.51
C GLU A 54 -10.40 31.10 -12.95
N ASN A 55 -10.71 31.54 -11.74
CA ASN A 55 -10.05 32.66 -11.05
C ASN A 55 -9.21 32.19 -9.83
N ALA A 56 -8.89 30.91 -9.75
CA ALA A 56 -8.11 30.39 -8.62
C ALA A 56 -6.68 30.91 -8.65
N GLU A 57 -6.18 31.31 -7.49
CA GLU A 57 -4.77 31.65 -7.29
C GLU A 57 -4.01 30.39 -6.86
N PHE A 58 -3.02 29.98 -7.66
CA PHE A 58 -2.21 28.78 -7.38
C PHE A 58 -0.99 29.18 -6.57
N VAL A 59 -1.05 29.01 -5.25
CA VAL A 59 0.07 29.29 -4.31
C VAL A 59 1.16 28.22 -4.38
N LYS A 60 0.82 26.99 -4.83
CA LYS A 60 1.76 25.87 -5.01
C LYS A 60 1.33 25.00 -6.17
N TYR A 61 2.30 24.56 -6.97
CA TYR A 61 2.05 23.66 -8.09
C TYR A 61 2.31 22.20 -7.72
N GLY A 62 1.56 21.31 -8.35
CA GLY A 62 1.74 19.87 -8.19
C GLY A 62 3.03 19.37 -8.85
N VAL A 63 3.65 18.40 -8.20
CA VAL A 63 4.80 17.66 -8.75
C VAL A 63 4.55 16.17 -8.61
N MET A 64 5.03 15.39 -9.58
CA MET A 64 4.99 13.93 -9.44
C MET A 64 5.98 13.51 -8.36
N HIS A 65 5.47 12.78 -7.38
CA HIS A 65 6.32 12.15 -6.39
C HIS A 65 6.98 10.91 -6.99
N ARG A 66 8.28 10.77 -6.75
CA ARG A 66 9.02 9.55 -7.03
C ARG A 66 9.41 8.94 -5.70
N ASN A 67 8.86 7.78 -5.41
CA ASN A 67 9.26 7.01 -4.24
C ASN A 67 10.62 6.34 -4.51
N THR A 68 11.56 6.52 -3.58
CA THR A 68 12.84 5.82 -3.62
C THR A 68 12.67 4.49 -2.89
N TYR A 69 13.11 3.42 -3.51
CA TYR A 69 13.13 2.08 -2.92
C TYR A 69 14.36 1.31 -3.38
N ILE A 70 14.79 0.35 -2.58
CA ILE A 70 15.90 -0.55 -2.89
C ILE A 70 15.41 -1.72 -3.73
N ASN A 71 16.32 -2.41 -4.40
CA ASN A 71 15.99 -3.68 -5.05
C ASN A 71 15.85 -4.79 -3.99
N SER A 72 14.76 -4.74 -3.23
CA SER A 72 14.52 -5.61 -2.08
C SER A 72 14.47 -7.08 -2.47
N THR A 73 13.99 -7.42 -3.65
CA THR A 73 13.88 -8.79 -4.14
C THR A 73 15.25 -9.50 -4.20
N LYS A 74 16.31 -8.75 -4.49
CA LYS A 74 17.68 -9.25 -4.47
C LYS A 74 18.34 -9.15 -3.09
N LEU A 75 17.99 -8.14 -2.32
CA LEU A 75 18.71 -7.76 -1.11
C LEU A 75 18.11 -8.33 0.17
N LEU A 76 16.78 -8.47 0.25
CA LEU A 76 16.09 -8.84 1.49
C LEU A 76 15.51 -10.26 1.42
N ASP A 77 15.42 -10.88 2.58
CA ASP A 77 14.61 -12.08 2.77
C ASP A 77 13.16 -11.71 3.21
N ASN A 78 12.29 -12.71 3.34
CA ASN A 78 10.88 -12.52 3.71
C ASN A 78 10.65 -12.11 5.16
N THR A 79 11.70 -11.87 5.93
CA THR A 79 11.68 -11.27 7.27
C THR A 79 12.16 -9.83 7.27
N TYR A 80 12.34 -9.25 6.07
CA TYR A 80 12.89 -7.91 5.85
C TYR A 80 14.36 -7.76 6.28
N ASN A 81 15.05 -8.88 6.48
CA ASN A 81 16.44 -8.91 6.83
C ASN A 81 17.33 -8.83 5.58
N LEU A 82 18.45 -8.12 5.68
CA LEU A 82 19.44 -8.05 4.60
C LEU A 82 20.16 -9.40 4.45
N LYS A 83 20.09 -10.02 3.26
CA LYS A 83 20.70 -11.33 2.99
C LYS A 83 22.20 -11.37 3.24
N SER A 84 22.91 -10.26 2.98
CA SER A 84 24.37 -10.15 3.17
C SER A 84 24.79 -9.81 4.60
N ASN A 85 23.86 -9.35 5.45
CA ASN A 85 24.15 -9.02 6.85
C ASN A 85 22.91 -9.18 7.72
N ASN A 86 22.89 -10.28 8.49
CA ASN A 86 21.74 -10.62 9.33
C ASN A 86 21.46 -9.65 10.48
N ASN A 87 22.26 -8.60 10.69
CA ASN A 87 22.05 -7.60 11.74
C ASN A 87 21.28 -6.37 11.22
N ILE A 88 21.03 -6.30 9.91
CA ILE A 88 20.40 -5.16 9.26
C ILE A 88 19.01 -5.55 8.76
N TYR A 89 18.02 -4.75 9.12
CA TYR A 89 16.64 -4.89 8.69
C TYR A 89 16.19 -3.60 8.01
N PHE A 90 15.35 -3.75 7.00
CA PHE A 90 14.69 -2.64 6.34
C PHE A 90 13.19 -2.79 6.50
N ALA A 91 12.43 -1.68 6.49
CA ALA A 91 10.98 -1.72 6.59
C ALA A 91 10.35 -0.52 5.91
N GLY A 92 9.07 -0.60 5.63
CA GLY A 92 8.29 0.47 5.03
C GLY A 92 8.61 0.70 3.56
N GLN A 93 8.30 1.90 3.09
CA GLN A 93 8.34 2.27 1.68
C GLN A 93 9.67 2.02 0.99
N ILE A 94 10.78 2.15 1.70
CA ILE A 94 12.13 1.89 1.16
C ILE A 94 12.29 0.44 0.66
N THR A 95 11.49 -0.49 1.14
CA THR A 95 11.50 -1.89 0.71
C THR A 95 10.61 -2.19 -0.48
N GLY A 96 9.95 -1.19 -1.05
CA GLY A 96 8.96 -1.37 -2.11
C GLY A 96 7.56 -1.74 -1.59
N VAL A 97 7.32 -1.56 -0.31
CA VAL A 97 5.99 -1.68 0.30
C VAL A 97 5.28 -0.33 0.17
N GLU A 98 4.11 -0.28 -0.46
CA GLU A 98 3.28 0.92 -0.56
C GLU A 98 2.10 0.87 0.42
N GLY A 99 1.79 2.03 1.01
CA GLY A 99 0.70 2.22 1.95
C GLY A 99 1.17 2.36 3.41
N TYR A 100 0.40 3.10 4.20
CA TYR A 100 0.74 3.36 5.61
C TYR A 100 0.61 2.11 6.47
N VAL A 101 -0.49 1.37 6.31
CA VAL A 101 -0.75 0.14 7.08
C VAL A 101 0.28 -0.93 6.72
N GLU A 102 0.60 -1.06 5.44
CA GLU A 102 1.61 -1.98 4.92
C GLU A 102 3.00 -1.64 5.46
N SER A 103 3.34 -0.35 5.49
CA SER A 103 4.62 0.12 6.04
C SER A 103 4.74 -0.18 7.54
N ILE A 104 3.66 0.04 8.31
CA ILE A 104 3.59 -0.33 9.74
C ILE A 104 3.75 -1.85 9.90
N SER A 105 3.03 -2.64 9.10
CA SER A 105 3.09 -4.10 9.15
C SER A 105 4.47 -4.65 8.84
N SER A 106 5.16 -4.08 7.85
CA SER A 106 6.54 -4.44 7.52
C SER A 106 7.51 -4.11 8.65
N GLY A 107 7.33 -2.94 9.31
CA GLY A 107 8.09 -2.54 10.48
C GLY A 107 7.87 -3.49 11.65
N MET A 108 6.63 -3.89 11.89
CA MET A 108 6.29 -4.86 12.92
C MET A 108 6.98 -6.22 12.65
N LEU A 109 6.89 -6.74 11.43
CA LEU A 109 7.50 -8.04 11.10
C LEU A 109 9.04 -7.98 11.16
N ALA A 110 9.65 -6.91 10.68
CA ALA A 110 11.09 -6.68 10.77
C ALA A 110 11.56 -6.63 12.24
N SER A 111 10.87 -5.86 13.09
CA SER A 111 11.24 -5.70 14.51
C SER A 111 11.03 -6.99 15.31
N LEU A 112 9.94 -7.73 15.06
CA LEU A 112 9.73 -9.04 15.69
C LEU A 112 10.87 -10.00 15.34
N ASN A 113 11.30 -10.04 14.08
CA ASN A 113 12.40 -10.89 13.66
C ASN A 113 13.75 -10.44 14.21
N ALA A 114 13.99 -9.13 14.33
CA ALA A 114 15.17 -8.62 15.02
C ALA A 114 15.20 -9.04 16.50
N CYS A 115 14.04 -8.97 17.18
CA CYS A 115 13.89 -9.46 18.57
C CYS A 115 14.10 -10.97 18.68
N GLN A 116 13.56 -11.77 17.76
CA GLN A 116 13.77 -13.23 17.74
C GLN A 116 15.27 -13.56 17.59
N LYS A 117 15.93 -12.88 16.67
CA LYS A 117 17.37 -13.04 16.48
C LYS A 117 18.16 -12.69 17.74
N TYR A 118 17.89 -11.54 18.36
CA TYR A 118 18.55 -11.12 19.60
C TYR A 118 18.38 -12.17 20.72
N LYS A 119 17.23 -12.84 20.76
CA LYS A 119 16.90 -13.90 21.72
C LYS A 119 17.37 -15.29 21.30
N ASN A 120 18.10 -15.41 20.19
CA ASN A 120 18.51 -16.70 19.57
C ASN A 120 17.31 -17.64 19.33
N LYS A 121 16.17 -17.09 18.90
CA LYS A 121 14.96 -17.85 18.58
C LYS A 121 14.75 -17.92 17.07
N GLU A 122 13.89 -18.84 16.64
CA GLU A 122 13.52 -19.01 15.23
C GLU A 122 12.84 -17.77 14.64
N LYS A 123 13.05 -17.56 13.34
CA LYS A 123 12.42 -16.50 12.58
C LYS A 123 10.91 -16.68 12.52
N ILE A 124 10.19 -15.56 12.58
CA ILE A 124 8.75 -15.48 12.33
C ILE A 124 8.54 -15.25 10.84
N ILE A 125 8.08 -16.27 10.14
CA ILE A 125 7.74 -16.23 8.71
C ILE A 125 6.24 -16.41 8.60
N LEU A 126 5.54 -15.35 8.22
CA LEU A 126 4.07 -15.41 8.10
C LEU A 126 3.64 -16.26 6.89
N PRO A 127 2.50 -16.99 6.99
CA PRO A 127 1.96 -17.74 5.86
C PRO A 127 1.68 -16.83 4.65
N GLU A 128 2.01 -17.29 3.45
CA GLU A 128 1.74 -16.58 2.20
C GLU A 128 0.24 -16.39 1.93
N THR A 129 -0.60 -17.12 2.63
CA THR A 129 -2.06 -16.97 2.61
C THR A 129 -2.55 -15.74 3.37
N THR A 130 -1.70 -15.15 4.22
CA THR A 130 -1.94 -13.84 4.84
C THR A 130 -1.46 -12.72 3.91
N ILE A 131 -2.16 -11.58 3.91
CA ILE A 131 -1.76 -10.43 3.07
C ILE A 131 -0.35 -9.94 3.44
N ILE A 132 -0.01 -9.88 4.73
CA ILE A 132 1.33 -9.45 5.20
C ILE A 132 2.40 -10.46 4.77
N GLY A 133 2.13 -11.75 4.89
CA GLY A 133 3.04 -12.81 4.46
C GLY A 133 3.24 -12.81 2.94
N ALA A 134 2.16 -12.65 2.16
CA ALA A 134 2.24 -12.52 0.71
C ALA A 134 3.05 -11.30 0.28
N LEU A 135 2.88 -10.16 0.97
CA LEU A 135 3.65 -8.96 0.68
C LEU A 135 5.13 -9.13 1.02
N ALA A 136 5.45 -9.73 2.17
CA ALA A 136 6.81 -10.08 2.56
C ALA A 136 7.48 -11.04 1.55
N LYS A 137 6.72 -12.01 1.05
CA LYS A 137 7.15 -12.90 -0.03
C LYS A 137 7.41 -12.13 -1.33
N TYR A 138 6.48 -11.25 -1.72
CA TYR A 138 6.60 -10.47 -2.95
C TYR A 138 7.88 -9.62 -2.98
N ILE A 139 8.20 -8.89 -1.90
CA ILE A 139 9.37 -8.01 -1.83
C ILE A 139 10.70 -8.77 -1.70
N SER A 140 10.68 -10.06 -1.42
CA SER A 140 11.87 -10.89 -1.22
C SER A 140 12.09 -11.95 -2.32
N THR A 141 11.13 -12.10 -3.22
CA THR A 141 11.23 -13.02 -4.36
C THR A 141 11.79 -12.30 -5.58
N GLU A 142 12.85 -12.85 -6.16
CA GLU A 142 13.55 -12.24 -7.29
C GLU A 142 12.59 -11.98 -8.47
N ASN A 143 12.60 -10.74 -8.96
CA ASN A 143 11.74 -10.27 -10.02
C ASN A 143 12.43 -9.12 -10.79
N ASP A 144 12.72 -9.34 -12.07
CA ASP A 144 13.38 -8.33 -12.91
C ASP A 144 12.53 -7.09 -13.18
N LYS A 145 11.21 -7.20 -13.02
CA LYS A 145 10.25 -6.10 -13.19
C LYS A 145 9.66 -5.66 -11.85
N PHE A 146 10.46 -5.71 -10.78
CA PHE A 146 10.01 -5.34 -9.46
C PHE A 146 9.47 -3.90 -9.42
N GLN A 147 8.28 -3.75 -8.91
CA GLN A 147 7.62 -2.46 -8.65
C GLN A 147 7.08 -2.46 -7.22
N PRO A 148 7.02 -1.30 -6.57
CA PRO A 148 6.36 -1.19 -5.28
C PRO A 148 4.92 -1.74 -5.32
N MET A 149 4.50 -2.37 -4.21
CA MET A 149 3.24 -3.08 -4.10
C MET A 149 2.51 -2.71 -2.81
N ASN A 150 1.23 -2.44 -2.92
CA ASN A 150 0.33 -2.34 -1.77
C ASN A 150 -0.32 -3.70 -1.45
N ALA A 151 -0.87 -3.82 -0.25
CA ALA A 151 -1.61 -5.00 0.16
C ALA A 151 -2.88 -5.17 -0.67
N ASN A 152 -3.00 -6.32 -1.34
CA ASN A 152 -4.20 -6.67 -2.10
C ASN A 152 -4.33 -8.19 -2.23
N PHE A 153 -5.55 -8.68 -2.47
CA PHE A 153 -5.80 -10.11 -2.62
C PHE A 153 -5.22 -10.73 -3.92
N GLY A 154 -4.67 -9.91 -4.82
CA GLY A 154 -4.05 -10.40 -6.06
C GLY A 154 -2.67 -11.03 -5.84
N ILE A 155 -1.99 -10.70 -4.73
CA ILE A 155 -0.68 -11.29 -4.37
C ILE A 155 -0.80 -12.52 -3.47
N VAL A 156 -2.01 -12.81 -2.96
CA VAL A 156 -2.29 -13.98 -2.11
C VAL A 156 -2.55 -15.20 -3.00
N PRO A 157 -2.08 -16.40 -2.64
CA PRO A 157 -2.37 -17.62 -3.38
C PRO A 157 -3.88 -17.82 -3.59
N THR A 158 -4.27 -18.25 -4.78
CA THR A 158 -5.68 -18.46 -5.14
C THR A 158 -6.32 -19.57 -4.30
N LEU A 159 -7.66 -19.56 -4.23
CA LEU A 159 -8.42 -20.70 -3.73
C LEU A 159 -8.47 -21.78 -4.81
N ASP A 160 -8.58 -23.04 -4.40
CA ASP A 160 -8.72 -24.18 -5.32
C ASP A 160 -10.05 -24.15 -6.09
N GLU A 161 -11.04 -23.46 -5.55
CA GLU A 161 -12.37 -23.29 -6.16
C GLU A 161 -12.52 -21.96 -6.90
N LYS A 162 -13.27 -21.95 -8.00
CA LYS A 162 -13.60 -20.73 -8.74
C LYS A 162 -14.84 -20.06 -8.18
N ILE A 163 -14.67 -18.94 -7.47
CA ILE A 163 -15.76 -18.15 -6.92
C ILE A 163 -15.91 -16.86 -7.73
N LYS A 164 -17.10 -16.66 -8.33
CA LYS A 164 -17.41 -15.47 -9.16
C LYS A 164 -17.68 -14.23 -8.29
N ASP A 165 -18.36 -14.41 -7.16
CA ASP A 165 -18.67 -13.31 -6.24
C ASP A 165 -17.41 -12.87 -5.50
N LYS A 166 -17.03 -11.60 -5.67
CA LYS A 166 -15.82 -11.06 -5.06
C LYS A 166 -15.89 -11.01 -3.53
N LYS A 167 -17.06 -10.72 -2.96
CA LYS A 167 -17.22 -10.60 -1.50
C LYS A 167 -17.05 -11.96 -0.85
N ILE A 168 -17.68 -12.99 -1.41
CA ILE A 168 -17.53 -14.38 -0.94
C ILE A 168 -16.08 -14.83 -1.09
N LYS A 169 -15.47 -14.58 -2.26
CA LYS A 169 -14.07 -14.94 -2.53
C LYS A 169 -13.12 -14.32 -1.51
N TYR A 170 -13.25 -13.02 -1.24
CA TYR A 170 -12.38 -12.31 -0.30
C TYR A 170 -12.62 -12.73 1.14
N GLY A 171 -13.87 -13.05 1.51
CA GLY A 171 -14.19 -13.65 2.82
C GLY A 171 -13.45 -14.96 3.03
N LYS A 172 -13.56 -15.90 2.07
CA LYS A 172 -12.86 -17.20 2.17
C LYS A 172 -11.32 -17.06 2.21
N LEU A 173 -10.75 -16.11 1.46
CA LEU A 173 -9.31 -15.83 1.52
C LEU A 173 -8.90 -15.33 2.91
N ALA A 174 -9.71 -14.45 3.52
CA ALA A 174 -9.46 -13.95 4.86
C ALA A 174 -9.59 -15.05 5.92
N ASP A 175 -10.63 -15.89 5.84
CA ASP A 175 -10.84 -17.00 6.76
C ASP A 175 -9.69 -18.01 6.68
N ARG A 176 -9.25 -18.39 5.48
CA ARG A 176 -8.08 -19.24 5.28
C ARG A 176 -6.83 -18.65 5.91
N ALA A 177 -6.58 -17.36 5.70
CA ALA A 177 -5.43 -16.69 6.28
C ALA A 177 -5.40 -16.75 7.81
N LEU A 178 -6.55 -16.61 8.46
CA LEU A 178 -6.68 -16.71 9.92
C LEU A 178 -6.48 -18.13 10.42
N VAL A 179 -6.97 -19.12 9.69
CA VAL A 179 -6.75 -20.55 10.02
C VAL A 179 -5.28 -20.89 9.95
N ASP A 180 -4.63 -20.60 8.81
CA ASP A 180 -3.22 -20.92 8.59
C ASP A 180 -2.31 -20.23 9.61
N LEU A 181 -2.63 -18.96 9.95
CA LEU A 181 -1.89 -18.24 10.98
C LEU A 181 -2.04 -18.88 12.35
N LYS A 182 -3.24 -19.31 12.72
CA LYS A 182 -3.50 -20.00 13.99
C LYS A 182 -2.77 -21.34 14.04
N GLU A 183 -2.87 -22.15 13.02
CA GLU A 183 -2.20 -23.45 12.96
C GLU A 183 -0.67 -23.31 13.07
N GLN A 184 -0.09 -22.33 12.39
CA GLN A 184 1.36 -22.14 12.41
C GLN A 184 1.90 -21.65 13.75
N TYR A 185 1.18 -20.78 14.48
CA TYR A 185 1.74 -20.10 15.63
C TYR A 185 1.08 -20.44 16.98
N PHE A 186 -0.17 -20.88 16.98
CA PHE A 186 -0.89 -21.13 18.23
C PHE A 186 -1.02 -22.61 18.56
N THR A 187 -1.21 -23.48 17.58
CA THR A 187 -1.30 -24.94 17.80
C THR A 187 0.04 -25.57 18.20
N LYS A 188 1.17 -24.96 17.82
CA LYS A 188 2.50 -25.40 18.25
C LYS A 188 2.82 -25.10 19.71
N LYS A 189 2.13 -24.14 20.35
CA LYS A 189 2.36 -23.79 21.76
C LYS A 189 1.72 -24.76 22.76
N GLU A 190 0.72 -25.54 22.34
CA GLU A 190 0.07 -26.52 23.20
C GLU A 190 0.82 -27.87 23.26
N LYS A 191 1.88 -28.04 22.47
CA LYS A 191 2.67 -29.29 22.43
C LYS A 191 4.05 -29.20 23.10
N ASN A 192 4.38 -28.07 23.71
CA ASN A 192 5.56 -27.83 24.53
C ASN A 192 5.18 -27.35 25.93
#